data_3aa6f2c683b9508af2c47545b2e7d5f8
#
_entry.id   3aa6f2c683b9508af2c47545b2e7d5f8
#
_cell.length_a   1.000
_cell.length_b   1.000
_cell.length_c   1.000
_cell.angle_alpha   90.00
_cell.angle_beta   90.00
_cell.angle_gamma   90.00
#
_symmetry.space_group_name_H-M   'P 1'
#
loop_
_entity.id
_entity.type
_entity.pdbx_description
1 polymer ?
#
loop_
_entity_poly.entity_id
_entity_poly.type
_entity_poly.pdbx_seq_one_letter_code
_entity_poly.pdbx_strand_id
1 'polypeptide(L)'
;MINRIFKIFFIMLLSLSFCACSTSPPKQPKDLCAIFKEKKNWYNDAQEVFDKRKVPINIPMAFIYHESGYVDDARPPMRWFLFIPYGRGSSAYGYPQAQDPVWDEYVDEEGGFFSSRDDFADALDFVSWYILKTNKVNGVKITDVYNQYLNYHEGWGGFKKKSYKKNNSLIKLAKNVEKTAGEYARQMRNCDL
;
A
#
# COMPACT_ATOMS: atom_id res chain seq x y z
N MET A 1 2.82 -34.98 -40.82
CA MET A 1 3.99 -34.50 -40.06
C MET A 1 3.75 -33.09 -39.48
N ILE A 2 3.18 -32.17 -40.23
CA ILE A 2 2.87 -30.75 -39.83
C ILE A 2 1.96 -30.67 -38.58
N ASN A 3 0.95 -31.54 -38.46
CA ASN A 3 0.01 -31.55 -37.33
C ASN A 3 0.62 -31.95 -35.97
N ARG A 4 1.71 -32.68 -35.96
CA ARG A 4 2.43 -33.03 -34.70
C ARG A 4 3.32 -31.90 -34.22
N ILE A 5 3.95 -31.17 -35.13
CA ILE A 5 4.83 -30.04 -34.80
C ILE A 5 3.99 -28.89 -34.26
N PHE A 6 2.80 -28.65 -34.85
CA PHE A 6 1.87 -27.59 -34.36
C PHE A 6 1.32 -27.90 -32.96
N LYS A 7 1.02 -29.18 -32.66
CA LYS A 7 0.59 -29.60 -31.31
C LYS A 7 1.70 -29.46 -30.27
N ILE A 8 2.94 -29.75 -30.63
CA ILE A 8 4.10 -29.64 -29.73
C ILE A 8 4.38 -28.13 -29.46
N PHE A 9 4.28 -27.30 -30.48
CA PHE A 9 4.46 -25.83 -30.34
C PHE A 9 3.35 -25.20 -29.48
N PHE A 10 2.10 -25.65 -29.62
CA PHE A 10 0.97 -25.19 -28.82
C PHE A 10 1.06 -25.63 -27.35
N ILE A 11 1.56 -26.85 -27.09
CA ILE A 11 1.80 -27.37 -25.73
C ILE A 11 2.97 -26.64 -25.09
N MET A 12 4.02 -26.30 -25.84
CA MET A 12 5.19 -25.56 -25.33
C MET A 12 4.85 -24.09 -25.02
N LEU A 13 3.88 -23.49 -25.72
CA LEU A 13 3.37 -22.15 -25.43
C LEU A 13 2.48 -22.10 -24.17
N LEU A 14 1.82 -23.22 -23.83
CA LEU A 14 0.94 -23.31 -22.67
C LEU A 14 1.70 -23.55 -21.35
N SER A 15 2.97 -23.91 -21.43
CA SER A 15 3.82 -24.15 -20.25
C SER A 15 4.61 -22.94 -19.77
N LEU A 16 4.40 -21.75 -20.36
CA LEU A 16 4.76 -20.49 -19.75
C LEU A 16 3.72 -20.18 -18.65
N SER A 17 3.71 -21.03 -17.64
CA SER A 17 3.08 -20.72 -16.35
C SER A 17 3.73 -19.43 -15.88
N PHE A 18 3.00 -18.35 -15.93
CA PHE A 18 3.31 -17.13 -15.21
C PHE A 18 3.40 -17.52 -13.73
N CYS A 19 4.61 -17.79 -13.25
CA CYS A 19 4.91 -17.65 -11.85
C CYS A 19 4.71 -16.15 -11.56
N ALA A 20 3.49 -15.76 -11.24
CA ALA A 20 3.25 -14.51 -10.53
C ALA A 20 4.01 -14.68 -9.22
N CYS A 21 5.22 -14.13 -9.15
CA CYS A 21 5.97 -14.01 -7.90
C CYS A 21 5.22 -12.99 -7.02
N SER A 22 4.12 -13.43 -6.40
CA SER A 22 3.54 -12.73 -5.27
C SER A 22 4.61 -12.67 -4.19
N THR A 23 4.96 -11.47 -3.76
CA THR A 23 5.94 -11.28 -2.70
C THR A 23 5.25 -11.58 -1.37
N SER A 24 5.65 -12.67 -0.71
CA SER A 24 5.10 -12.99 0.62
C SER A 24 5.32 -11.84 1.61
N PRO A 25 4.35 -11.55 2.50
CA PRO A 25 4.53 -10.57 3.57
C PRO A 25 5.76 -10.89 4.44
N PRO A 26 6.38 -9.86 5.05
CA PRO A 26 7.51 -10.05 5.96
C PRO A 26 7.13 -10.94 7.16
N LYS A 27 8.06 -11.79 7.59
CA LYS A 27 7.84 -12.70 8.74
C LYS A 27 7.63 -11.96 10.05
N GLN A 28 8.22 -10.78 10.20
CA GLN A 28 8.12 -9.94 11.40
C GLN A 28 7.60 -8.54 11.01
N PRO A 29 6.30 -8.40 10.66
CA PRO A 29 5.77 -7.15 10.11
C PRO A 29 5.71 -5.99 11.11
N LYS A 30 5.97 -6.23 12.40
CA LYS A 30 6.04 -5.21 13.45
C LYS A 30 7.45 -4.74 13.75
N ASP A 31 8.46 -5.29 13.09
CA ASP A 31 9.85 -4.91 13.24
C ASP A 31 10.40 -4.41 11.91
N LEU A 32 10.50 -3.07 11.78
CA LEU A 32 10.94 -2.44 10.53
C LEU A 32 12.37 -2.81 10.16
N CYS A 33 13.25 -3.00 11.14
CA CYS A 33 14.61 -3.44 10.90
C CYS A 33 14.65 -4.87 10.36
N ALA A 34 13.84 -5.78 10.94
CA ALA A 34 13.71 -7.14 10.46
C ALA A 34 13.10 -7.20 9.04
N ILE A 35 12.11 -6.34 8.75
CA ILE A 35 11.52 -6.19 7.41
C ILE A 35 12.62 -5.87 6.40
N PHE A 36 13.40 -4.84 6.63
CA PHE A 36 14.43 -4.40 5.68
C PHE A 36 15.62 -5.36 5.56
N LYS A 37 15.94 -6.10 6.62
CA LYS A 37 16.92 -7.20 6.54
C LYS A 37 16.42 -8.36 5.71
N GLU A 38 15.13 -8.69 5.80
CA GLU A 38 14.49 -9.76 4.99
C GLU A 38 14.26 -9.30 3.54
N LYS A 39 13.79 -8.08 3.36
CA LYS A 39 13.39 -7.49 2.07
C LYS A 39 14.34 -6.35 1.70
N LYS A 40 15.57 -6.67 1.35
CA LYS A 40 16.62 -5.65 1.07
C LYS A 40 16.23 -4.64 -0.01
N ASN A 41 15.50 -5.10 -1.04
CA ASN A 41 15.01 -4.22 -2.09
C ASN A 41 14.04 -3.16 -1.53
N TRP A 42 13.18 -3.53 -0.59
CA TRP A 42 12.24 -2.59 0.04
C TRP A 42 12.95 -1.47 0.81
N TYR A 43 14.12 -1.75 1.37
CA TYR A 43 14.93 -0.70 1.98
C TYR A 43 15.41 0.32 0.95
N ASN A 44 15.91 -0.16 -0.19
CA ASN A 44 16.36 0.70 -1.27
C ASN A 44 15.19 1.52 -1.83
N ASP A 45 14.06 0.89 -2.09
CA ASP A 45 12.83 1.54 -2.55
C ASP A 45 12.38 2.64 -1.56
N ALA A 46 12.40 2.32 -0.26
CA ALA A 46 12.02 3.27 0.79
C ALA A 46 12.98 4.46 0.90
N GLN A 47 14.28 4.26 0.69
CA GLN A 47 15.26 5.33 0.65
C GLN A 47 15.06 6.23 -0.59
N GLU A 48 14.84 5.64 -1.76
CA GLU A 48 14.58 6.38 -2.98
C GLU A 48 13.32 7.24 -2.87
N VAL A 49 12.22 6.66 -2.36
CA VAL A 49 10.98 7.41 -2.10
C VAL A 49 11.19 8.50 -1.06
N PHE A 50 11.96 8.24 0.01
CA PHE A 50 12.31 9.26 0.99
C PHE A 50 13.10 10.39 0.35
N ASP A 51 14.07 10.10 -0.52
CA ASP A 51 14.87 11.11 -1.20
C ASP A 51 14.03 11.96 -2.15
N LYS A 52 13.05 11.37 -2.80
CA LYS A 52 12.09 12.06 -3.68
C LYS A 52 11.08 12.90 -2.89
N ARG A 53 10.46 12.35 -1.87
CA ARG A 53 9.28 12.92 -1.18
C ARG A 53 9.58 13.62 0.15
N LYS A 54 10.70 13.28 0.79
CA LYS A 54 11.07 13.79 2.13
C LYS A 54 10.03 13.48 3.22
N VAL A 55 9.22 12.44 3.04
CA VAL A 55 8.33 11.90 4.06
C VAL A 55 9.07 10.82 4.85
N PRO A 56 9.14 10.88 6.19
CA PRO A 56 9.85 9.88 6.99
C PRO A 56 9.35 8.45 6.72
N ILE A 57 10.26 7.53 6.40
CA ILE A 57 9.98 6.16 5.93
C ILE A 57 9.01 5.39 6.86
N ASN A 58 9.16 5.58 8.17
CA ASN A 58 8.33 4.92 9.17
C ASN A 58 6.82 5.21 9.03
N ILE A 59 6.45 6.33 8.41
CA ILE A 59 5.04 6.73 8.26
C ILE A 59 4.36 5.95 7.14
N PRO A 60 4.80 5.98 5.86
CA PRO A 60 4.18 5.20 4.81
C PRO A 60 4.29 3.69 5.07
N MET A 61 5.37 3.21 5.70
CA MET A 61 5.49 1.81 6.12
C MET A 61 4.40 1.41 7.12
N ALA A 62 4.11 2.26 8.11
CA ALA A 62 3.02 1.99 9.05
C ALA A 62 1.65 1.99 8.39
N PHE A 63 1.42 2.87 7.40
CA PHE A 63 0.18 2.87 6.62
C PHE A 63 0.01 1.54 5.88
N ILE A 64 0.98 1.13 5.08
CA ILE A 64 0.93 -0.13 4.32
C ILE A 64 0.72 -1.33 5.26
N TYR A 65 1.38 -1.34 6.43
CA TYR A 65 1.16 -2.41 7.40
C TYR A 65 -0.30 -2.50 7.86
N HIS A 66 -0.94 -1.38 8.14
CA HIS A 66 -2.33 -1.37 8.62
C HIS A 66 -3.37 -1.51 7.50
N GLU A 67 -3.02 -1.18 6.26
CA GLU A 67 -3.91 -1.33 5.10
C GLU A 67 -3.95 -2.78 4.59
N SER A 68 -2.81 -3.37 4.34
CA SER A 68 -2.71 -4.69 3.70
C SER A 68 -1.95 -5.74 4.50
N GLY A 69 -1.27 -5.37 5.60
CA GLY A 69 -0.32 -6.25 6.26
C GLY A 69 0.86 -6.62 5.36
N TYR A 70 1.21 -5.77 4.41
CA TYR A 70 2.21 -6.03 3.36
C TYR A 70 1.83 -7.12 2.37
N VAL A 71 0.55 -7.36 2.16
CA VAL A 71 0.06 -8.25 1.09
C VAL A 71 -0.09 -7.43 -0.19
N ASP A 72 0.62 -7.86 -1.25
CA ASP A 72 0.71 -7.14 -2.52
C ASP A 72 -0.62 -7.11 -3.30
N ASP A 73 -1.37 -8.20 -3.29
CA ASP A 73 -2.63 -8.36 -4.00
C ASP A 73 -3.88 -8.24 -3.10
N ALA A 74 -3.73 -7.63 -1.91
CA ALA A 74 -4.82 -7.48 -0.95
C ALA A 74 -6.04 -6.80 -1.58
N ARG A 75 -7.22 -7.36 -1.31
CA ARG A 75 -8.50 -6.86 -1.81
C ARG A 75 -9.60 -7.01 -0.77
N PRO A 76 -10.63 -6.13 -0.76
CA PRO A 76 -11.82 -6.34 0.03
C PRO A 76 -12.48 -7.69 -0.29
N PRO A 77 -13.12 -8.33 0.69
CA PRO A 77 -13.76 -9.62 0.46
C PRO A 77 -14.86 -9.54 -0.60
N MET A 78 -15.00 -10.64 -1.37
CA MET A 78 -16.08 -10.78 -2.33
C MET A 78 -17.42 -10.83 -1.58
N ARG A 79 -18.41 -10.10 -2.06
CA ARG A 79 -19.78 -10.15 -1.58
C ARG A 79 -20.55 -11.21 -2.36
N TRP A 80 -21.37 -11.96 -1.67
CA TRP A 80 -22.15 -13.06 -2.22
C TRP A 80 -23.64 -12.84 -1.94
N PHE A 81 -24.46 -13.13 -2.93
CA PHE A 81 -25.88 -13.33 -2.74
C PHE A 81 -26.19 -14.82 -3.00
N LEU A 82 -26.46 -15.56 -1.96
CA LEU A 82 -26.48 -17.04 -1.99
C LEU A 82 -25.12 -17.57 -2.47
N PHE A 83 -25.06 -18.15 -3.66
CA PHE A 83 -23.82 -18.69 -4.27
C PHE A 83 -23.31 -17.84 -5.44
N ILE A 84 -23.92 -16.67 -5.72
CA ILE A 84 -23.57 -15.80 -6.84
C ILE A 84 -22.69 -14.66 -6.32
N PRO A 85 -21.43 -14.53 -6.77
CA PRO A 85 -20.60 -13.38 -6.45
C PRO A 85 -21.15 -12.16 -7.19
N TYR A 86 -21.37 -11.04 -6.47
CA TYR A 86 -21.87 -9.81 -7.09
C TYR A 86 -20.94 -8.61 -6.97
N GLY A 87 -19.72 -8.83 -6.52
CA GLY A 87 -18.68 -7.81 -6.51
C GLY A 87 -18.02 -7.61 -5.14
N ARG A 88 -17.18 -6.59 -5.03
CA ARG A 88 -16.48 -6.20 -3.81
C ARG A 88 -17.04 -4.89 -3.25
N GLY A 89 -16.77 -4.61 -1.97
CA GLY A 89 -17.30 -3.42 -1.31
C GLY A 89 -16.68 -2.10 -1.79
N SER A 90 -15.47 -2.16 -2.36
CA SER A 90 -14.74 -1.02 -2.93
C SER A 90 -13.73 -1.53 -3.95
N SER A 91 -13.12 -0.59 -4.70
CA SER A 91 -12.01 -0.85 -5.63
C SER A 91 -10.63 -0.85 -4.96
N ALA A 92 -10.57 -0.83 -3.61
CA ALA A 92 -9.30 -0.88 -2.87
C ALA A 92 -8.45 -2.09 -3.27
N TYR A 93 -7.15 -1.86 -3.53
CA TYR A 93 -6.25 -2.89 -4.02
C TYR A 93 -4.80 -2.68 -3.57
N GLY A 94 -4.10 -3.80 -3.44
CA GLY A 94 -2.66 -3.85 -3.28
C GLY A 94 -2.16 -3.41 -1.91
N TYR A 95 -0.89 -3.11 -1.83
CA TYR A 95 -0.22 -2.64 -0.61
C TYR A 95 -0.92 -1.44 0.05
N PRO A 96 -1.27 -0.36 -0.69
CA PRO A 96 -1.80 0.86 -0.12
C PRO A 96 -3.31 0.81 0.09
N GLN A 97 -4.02 -0.21 -0.38
CA GLN A 97 -5.49 -0.27 -0.39
C GLN A 97 -6.14 0.99 -1.01
N ALA A 98 -5.42 1.62 -1.95
CA ALA A 98 -5.94 2.76 -2.68
C ALA A 98 -7.13 2.36 -3.56
N GLN A 99 -8.17 3.20 -3.57
CA GLN A 99 -9.30 3.06 -4.49
C GLN A 99 -8.97 3.70 -5.85
N ASP A 100 -9.62 3.21 -6.93
CA ASP A 100 -9.35 3.65 -8.29
C ASP A 100 -9.30 5.18 -8.45
N PRO A 101 -10.29 5.98 -7.99
CA PRO A 101 -10.26 7.41 -8.25
C PRO A 101 -9.06 8.16 -7.68
N VAL A 102 -8.59 7.76 -6.48
CA VAL A 102 -7.44 8.41 -5.85
C VAL A 102 -6.12 7.89 -6.40
N TRP A 103 -6.09 6.63 -6.84
CA TRP A 103 -4.93 6.07 -7.53
C TRP A 103 -4.73 6.72 -8.89
N ASP A 104 -5.80 6.86 -9.67
CA ASP A 104 -5.78 7.52 -10.98
C ASP A 104 -5.30 8.97 -10.85
N GLU A 105 -5.78 9.71 -9.83
CA GLU A 105 -5.33 11.07 -9.53
C GLU A 105 -3.80 11.11 -9.24
N TYR A 106 -3.27 10.14 -8.49
CA TYR A 106 -1.84 10.04 -8.26
C TYR A 106 -1.05 9.75 -9.55
N VAL A 107 -1.53 8.80 -10.36
CA VAL A 107 -0.88 8.45 -11.63
C VAL A 107 -0.85 9.64 -12.57
N ASP A 108 -1.93 10.39 -12.66
CA ASP A 108 -2.03 11.59 -13.50
C ASP A 108 -1.13 12.74 -13.02
N GLU A 109 -0.94 12.90 -11.70
CA GLU A 109 -0.16 14.01 -11.14
C GLU A 109 1.35 13.70 -11.05
N GLU A 110 1.72 12.49 -10.63
CA GLU A 110 3.08 12.20 -10.15
C GLU A 110 3.56 10.78 -10.45
N GLY A 111 2.63 9.86 -10.72
CA GLY A 111 2.94 8.47 -11.05
C GLY A 111 3.41 8.30 -12.49
N GLY A 112 3.73 7.08 -12.85
CA GLY A 112 4.08 6.69 -14.20
C GLY A 112 3.01 5.78 -14.81
N PHE A 113 3.01 5.69 -16.14
CA PHE A 113 2.09 4.80 -16.87
C PHE A 113 2.16 3.32 -16.41
N PHE A 114 3.30 2.90 -15.88
CA PHE A 114 3.51 1.54 -15.39
C PHE A 114 3.34 1.41 -13.88
N SER A 115 2.95 2.47 -13.16
CA SER A 115 2.76 2.41 -11.71
C SER A 115 1.66 1.42 -11.34
N SER A 116 1.91 0.60 -10.31
CA SER A 116 0.98 -0.44 -9.85
C SER A 116 0.85 -0.47 -8.33
N ARG A 117 -0.38 -0.72 -7.85
CA ARG A 117 -0.69 -0.79 -6.41
C ARG A 117 -0.12 -2.03 -5.72
N ASP A 118 0.30 -3.03 -6.49
CA ASP A 118 0.98 -4.25 -6.04
C ASP A 118 2.52 -4.18 -6.18
N ASP A 119 3.05 -3.09 -6.74
CA ASP A 119 4.46 -2.75 -6.64
C ASP A 119 4.74 -1.99 -5.33
N PHE A 120 5.79 -2.39 -4.62
CA PHE A 120 6.08 -1.85 -3.30
C PHE A 120 6.61 -0.41 -3.34
N ALA A 121 7.46 -0.09 -4.31
CA ALA A 121 8.02 1.25 -4.48
C ALA A 121 6.92 2.25 -4.87
N ASP A 122 6.06 1.87 -5.82
CA ASP A 122 4.92 2.69 -6.24
C ASP A 122 3.91 2.91 -5.09
N ALA A 123 3.66 1.87 -4.30
CA ALA A 123 2.77 1.98 -3.13
C ALA A 123 3.33 2.93 -2.06
N LEU A 124 4.64 2.88 -1.79
CA LEU A 124 5.31 3.81 -0.87
C LEU A 124 5.27 5.25 -1.41
N ASP A 125 5.54 5.43 -2.70
CA ASP A 125 5.49 6.75 -3.35
C ASP A 125 4.08 7.32 -3.31
N PHE A 126 3.06 6.51 -3.62
CA PHE A 126 1.65 6.90 -3.51
C PHE A 126 1.27 7.35 -2.10
N VAL A 127 1.58 6.55 -1.07
CA VAL A 127 1.25 6.92 0.32
C VAL A 127 1.96 8.21 0.72
N SER A 128 3.21 8.36 0.32
CA SER A 128 3.99 9.57 0.59
C SER A 128 3.41 10.80 -0.14
N TRP A 129 3.01 10.65 -1.41
CA TRP A 129 2.29 11.67 -2.16
C TRP A 129 0.97 12.07 -1.46
N TYR A 130 0.19 11.09 -1.01
CA TYR A 130 -1.08 11.35 -0.32
C TYR A 130 -0.87 12.16 0.98
N ILE A 131 0.17 11.83 1.76
CA ILE A 131 0.55 12.56 2.97
C ILE A 131 0.90 14.02 2.66
N LEU A 132 1.69 14.27 1.61
CA LEU A 132 2.04 15.62 1.17
C LEU A 132 0.82 16.39 0.67
N LYS A 133 -0.05 15.74 -0.10
CA LYS A 133 -1.30 16.32 -0.58
C LYS A 133 -2.26 16.64 0.57
N THR A 134 -2.34 15.78 1.59
CA THR A 134 -3.09 16.05 2.83
C THR A 134 -2.55 17.28 3.57
N ASN A 135 -1.25 17.45 3.64
CA ASN A 135 -0.64 18.66 4.20
C ASN A 135 -1.06 19.91 3.41
N LYS A 136 -1.02 19.84 2.09
CA LYS A 136 -1.41 20.95 1.20
C LYS A 136 -2.90 21.28 1.30
N VAL A 137 -3.79 20.28 1.33
CA VAL A 137 -5.25 20.43 1.24
C VAL A 137 -5.89 20.76 2.59
N ASN A 138 -5.47 20.09 3.65
CA ASN A 138 -6.08 20.18 4.98
C ASN A 138 -5.14 20.74 6.07
N GLY A 139 -3.92 21.15 5.73
CA GLY A 139 -2.97 21.75 6.66
C GLY A 139 -2.41 20.79 7.73
N VAL A 140 -2.59 19.48 7.56
CA VAL A 140 -2.13 18.47 8.51
C VAL A 140 -0.62 18.30 8.37
N LYS A 141 0.13 18.43 9.46
CA LYS A 141 1.59 18.22 9.44
C LYS A 141 1.93 16.82 8.95
N ILE A 142 3.02 16.69 8.18
CA ILE A 142 3.50 15.40 7.66
C ILE A 142 3.72 14.38 8.79
N THR A 143 4.21 14.85 9.95
CA THR A 143 4.51 14.02 11.13
C THR A 143 3.30 13.78 12.06
N ASP A 144 2.14 14.37 11.78
CA ASP A 144 0.90 14.12 12.51
C ASP A 144 0.21 12.86 11.95
N VAL A 145 0.79 11.72 12.28
CA VAL A 145 0.40 10.41 11.74
C VAL A 145 -1.07 10.10 11.99
N TYR A 146 -1.58 10.44 13.16
CA TYR A 146 -2.98 10.22 13.53
C TYR A 146 -3.94 10.93 12.56
N ASN A 147 -3.77 12.23 12.37
CA ASN A 147 -4.64 13.01 11.48
C ASN A 147 -4.35 12.71 9.99
N GLN A 148 -3.13 12.38 9.63
CA GLN A 148 -2.79 11.90 8.28
C GLN A 148 -3.56 10.62 7.94
N TYR A 149 -3.60 9.64 8.85
CA TYR A 149 -4.32 8.40 8.62
C TYR A 149 -5.84 8.58 8.58
N LEU A 150 -6.41 9.47 9.40
CA LEU A 150 -7.83 9.84 9.31
C LEU A 150 -8.18 10.44 7.95
N ASN A 151 -7.31 11.27 7.37
CA ASN A 151 -7.47 11.77 6.00
C ASN A 151 -7.39 10.66 4.96
N TYR A 152 -6.44 9.73 5.14
CA TYR A 152 -6.25 8.61 4.23
C TYR A 152 -7.51 7.74 4.12
N HIS A 153 -8.11 7.42 5.25
CA HIS A 153 -9.29 6.56 5.31
C HIS A 153 -10.60 7.26 4.90
N GLU A 154 -10.83 8.51 5.33
CA GLU A 154 -12.08 9.25 5.08
C GLU A 154 -12.05 10.07 3.78
N GLY A 155 -10.89 10.22 3.18
CA GLY A 155 -10.62 11.20 2.15
C GLY A 155 -10.58 12.65 2.71
N TRP A 156 -10.00 13.55 1.96
CA TRP A 156 -9.81 14.96 2.39
C TRP A 156 -11.14 15.67 2.74
N GLY A 157 -12.19 15.39 1.97
CA GLY A 157 -13.52 15.97 2.21
C GLY A 157 -14.19 15.40 3.45
N GLY A 158 -14.08 14.10 3.69
CA GLY A 158 -14.60 13.43 4.89
C GLY A 158 -13.91 13.92 6.15
N PHE A 159 -12.60 14.04 6.13
CA PHE A 159 -11.82 14.60 7.23
C PHE A 159 -12.25 16.05 7.57
N LYS A 160 -12.36 16.92 6.56
CA LYS A 160 -12.81 18.31 6.73
C LYS A 160 -14.20 18.39 7.37
N LYS A 161 -15.11 17.48 7.00
CA LYS A 161 -16.45 17.34 7.58
C LYS A 161 -16.44 16.65 8.95
N LYS A 162 -15.29 16.14 9.40
CA LYS A 162 -15.11 15.40 10.66
C LYS A 162 -15.97 14.14 10.75
N SER A 163 -16.24 13.45 9.63
CA SER A 163 -17.06 12.23 9.56
C SER A 163 -16.50 11.11 10.45
N TYR A 164 -15.19 11.01 10.58
CA TYR A 164 -14.49 10.07 11.45
C TYR A 164 -14.92 10.11 12.92
N LYS A 165 -15.44 11.25 13.42
CA LYS A 165 -15.87 11.37 14.82
C LYS A 165 -16.98 10.38 15.21
N LYS A 166 -17.74 9.90 14.24
CA LYS A 166 -18.80 8.90 14.44
C LYS A 166 -18.29 7.46 14.35
N ASN A 167 -17.01 7.26 14.01
CA ASN A 167 -16.40 5.94 13.80
C ASN A 167 -15.29 5.67 14.84
N ASN A 168 -15.70 5.15 16.01
CA ASN A 168 -14.77 4.83 17.09
C ASN A 168 -13.71 3.79 16.68
N SER A 169 -14.06 2.87 15.77
CA SER A 169 -13.12 1.88 15.27
C SER A 169 -12.01 2.53 14.45
N LEU A 170 -12.35 3.49 13.59
CA LEU A 170 -11.36 4.24 12.83
C LEU A 170 -10.47 5.10 13.74
N ILE A 171 -11.04 5.76 14.75
CA ILE A 171 -10.26 6.54 15.74
C ILE A 171 -9.23 5.64 16.43
N LYS A 172 -9.64 4.43 16.86
CA LYS A 172 -8.74 3.45 17.48
C LYS A 172 -7.68 2.98 16.50
N LEU A 173 -8.05 2.71 15.25
CA LEU A 173 -7.12 2.30 14.20
C LEU A 173 -6.07 3.39 13.93
N ALA A 174 -6.47 4.65 13.76
CA ALA A 174 -5.55 5.77 13.55
C ALA A 174 -4.52 5.92 14.69
N LYS A 175 -4.93 5.72 15.95
CA LYS A 175 -4.02 5.67 17.10
C LYS A 175 -3.03 4.50 17.03
N ASN A 176 -3.46 3.34 16.53
CA ASN A 176 -2.59 2.20 16.35
C ASN A 176 -1.56 2.44 15.25
N VAL A 177 -1.97 3.09 14.14
CA VAL A 177 -1.05 3.48 13.05
C VAL A 177 0.01 4.45 13.57
N GLU A 178 -0.39 5.48 14.32
CA GLU A 178 0.54 6.43 14.95
C GLU A 178 1.53 5.72 15.88
N LYS A 179 1.04 4.80 16.71
CA LYS A 179 1.89 3.97 17.59
C LYS A 179 2.90 3.15 16.79
N THR A 180 2.44 2.46 15.72
CA THR A 180 3.31 1.66 14.84
C THR A 180 4.37 2.52 14.17
N ALA A 181 4.01 3.68 13.64
CA ALA A 181 4.96 4.61 13.04
C ALA A 181 6.03 5.07 14.05
N GLY A 182 5.63 5.34 15.30
CA GLY A 182 6.55 5.67 16.38
C GLY A 182 7.49 4.51 16.77
N GLU A 183 7.00 3.27 16.75
CA GLU A 183 7.81 2.07 16.97
C GLU A 183 8.81 1.87 15.82
N TYR A 184 8.38 1.96 14.59
CA TYR A 184 9.23 1.88 13.40
C TYR A 184 10.34 2.96 13.41
N ALA A 185 10.00 4.20 13.79
CA ALA A 185 10.99 5.26 13.91
C ALA A 185 12.06 4.95 14.98
N ARG A 186 11.70 4.31 16.08
CA ARG A 186 12.67 3.88 17.11
C ARG A 186 13.55 2.74 16.62
N GLN A 187 12.99 1.76 15.94
CA GLN A 187 13.72 0.61 15.41
C GLN A 187 14.74 1.04 14.36
N MET A 188 14.38 1.96 13.45
CA MET A 188 15.30 2.49 12.43
C MET A 188 16.53 3.19 12.98
N ARG A 189 16.43 3.86 14.15
CA ARG A 189 17.59 4.53 14.75
C ARG A 189 18.69 3.58 15.23
N ASN A 190 18.34 2.32 15.47
CA ASN A 190 19.25 1.30 16.01
C ASN A 190 19.43 0.13 15.03
N CYS A 191 19.14 0.36 13.75
CA CYS A 191 19.17 -0.68 12.73
C CYS A 191 20.45 -0.59 11.89
N ASP A 192 21.23 -1.65 11.88
CA ASP A 192 22.34 -1.83 10.94
C ASP A 192 21.81 -2.47 9.64
N LEU A 193 21.72 -1.66 8.59
CA LEU A 193 21.22 -2.01 7.25
C LEU A 193 22.32 -1.91 6.21
#